data_ebad911aaf8c3762d532209a69f2f04d
#
_entry.id   ebad911aaf8c3762d532209a69f2f04d
#
_cell.length_a   1.000
_cell.length_b   1.000
_cell.length_c   1.000
_cell.angle_alpha   90.00
_cell.angle_beta   90.00
_cell.angle_gamma   90.00
#
_symmetry.space_group_name_H-M   'P 1'
#
loop_
_entity.id
_entity.type
_entity.pdbx_description
1 polymer ?
#
loop_
_entity_poly.entity_id
_entity_poly.type
_entity_poly.pdbx_seq_one_letter_code
_entity_poly.pdbx_strand_id
1 'polypeptide(L)'
;MIFRLPTLYKRDTSGKIREWTIEWQDTIPAIRTVTGIKDGNLVTSGWKETEAKNEGKANATTAREQAQKEAEAEWKKKEEKEYFEFVNQ
;
A
#
# COMPACT_ATOMS: atom_id res chain seq x y z
N MET A 1 -8.13 12.09 -6.98
CA MET A 1 -6.66 12.05 -7.11
C MET A 1 -6.12 10.78 -6.48
N ILE A 2 -5.15 10.15 -7.12
CA ILE A 2 -4.55 8.92 -6.62
C ILE A 2 -3.18 9.24 -6.03
N PHE A 3 -2.94 8.75 -4.82
CA PHE A 3 -1.67 8.92 -4.12
C PHE A 3 -0.96 7.57 -4.05
N ARG A 4 0.35 7.58 -4.22
CA ARG A 4 1.15 6.37 -4.20
C ARG A 4 2.27 6.51 -3.19
N LEU A 5 2.42 5.48 -2.34
CA LEU A 5 3.57 5.42 -1.43
C LEU A 5 4.78 4.85 -2.16
N PRO A 6 6.00 5.05 -1.64
CA PRO A 6 7.20 4.53 -2.29
C PRO A 6 7.11 3.01 -2.48
N THR A 7 7.55 2.54 -3.64
CA THR A 7 7.57 1.10 -3.93
C THR A 7 8.59 0.41 -3.02
N LEU A 8 8.18 -0.72 -2.45
CA LEU A 8 9.05 -1.53 -1.62
C LEU A 8 9.52 -2.75 -2.40
N TYR A 9 10.73 -3.19 -2.13
CA TYR A 9 11.37 -4.28 -2.85
C TYR A 9 11.83 -5.36 -1.90
N LYS A 10 11.75 -6.60 -2.35
CA LYS A 10 12.26 -7.74 -1.59
C LYS A 10 12.86 -8.75 -2.56
N ARG A 11 14.06 -9.23 -2.24
CA ARG A 11 14.68 -10.29 -3.01
C ARG A 11 14.11 -11.63 -2.55
N ASP A 12 13.59 -12.43 -3.47
CA ASP A 12 13.06 -13.74 -3.11
C ASP A 12 14.18 -14.80 -3.13
N THR A 13 13.81 -16.05 -2.78
CA THR A 13 14.79 -17.13 -2.67
C THR A 13 15.40 -17.54 -4.00
N SER A 14 14.74 -17.20 -5.11
CA SER A 14 15.26 -17.48 -6.46
C SER A 14 16.14 -16.35 -7.00
N GLY A 15 16.34 -15.31 -6.21
CA GLY A 15 17.17 -14.16 -6.60
C GLY A 15 16.44 -13.09 -7.38
N LYS A 16 15.15 -13.25 -7.60
CA LYS A 16 14.36 -12.25 -8.28
C LYS A 16 13.91 -11.16 -7.30
N ILE A 17 13.71 -9.95 -7.82
CA ILE A 17 13.28 -8.83 -7.00
C ILE A 17 11.76 -8.69 -7.11
N ARG A 18 11.08 -8.74 -5.98
CA ARG A 18 9.64 -8.52 -5.92
C ARG A 18 9.37 -7.07 -5.61
N GLU A 19 8.34 -6.50 -6.23
CA GLU A 19 7.90 -5.15 -5.97
C GLU A 19 6.54 -5.17 -5.29
N TRP A 20 6.34 -4.23 -4.37
CA TRP A 20 5.06 -4.03 -3.71
C TRP A 20 4.83 -2.53 -3.57
N THR A 21 3.70 -2.07 -4.07
CA THR A 21 3.32 -0.66 -3.99
C THR A 21 1.88 -0.58 -3.50
N ILE A 22 1.59 0.37 -2.64
CA ILE A 22 0.21 0.62 -2.23
C ILE A 22 -0.18 2.02 -2.68
N GLU A 23 -1.42 2.12 -3.16
CA GLU A 23 -2.01 3.37 -3.61
C GLU A 23 -3.32 3.59 -2.88
N TRP A 24 -3.68 4.85 -2.68
CA TRP A 24 -4.99 5.19 -2.13
C TRP A 24 -5.54 6.38 -2.90
N GLN A 25 -6.86 6.52 -2.88
CA GLN A 25 -7.52 7.63 -3.57
C GLN A 25 -8.52 8.30 -2.65
N ASP A 26 -8.79 9.57 -2.92
CA ASP A 26 -9.67 10.39 -2.09
C ASP A 26 -11.04 10.65 -2.69
N THR A 27 -11.20 10.54 -4.00
CA THR A 27 -12.49 10.79 -4.67
C THR A 27 -13.52 9.77 -4.24
N ILE A 28 -13.19 8.48 -4.36
CA ILE A 28 -13.93 7.38 -3.75
C ILE A 28 -12.91 6.74 -2.83
N PRO A 29 -12.94 7.04 -1.52
CA PRO A 29 -11.88 6.60 -0.62
C PRO A 29 -11.65 5.10 -0.68
N ALA A 30 -10.47 4.70 -1.12
CA ALA A 30 -10.15 3.30 -1.36
C ALA A 30 -8.63 3.10 -1.42
N ILE A 31 -8.20 1.85 -1.26
CA ILE A 31 -6.81 1.46 -1.38
C ILE A 31 -6.67 0.31 -2.36
N ARG A 32 -5.50 0.19 -2.98
CA ARG A 32 -5.18 -0.97 -3.83
C ARG A 32 -3.67 -1.22 -3.79
N THR A 33 -3.27 -2.43 -4.16
CA THR A 33 -1.86 -2.78 -4.23
C THR A 33 -1.46 -3.16 -5.64
N VAL A 34 -0.20 -2.88 -5.97
CA VAL A 34 0.40 -3.31 -7.23
C VAL A 34 1.60 -4.17 -6.84
N THR A 35 1.58 -5.43 -7.23
CA THR A 35 2.60 -6.39 -6.82
C THR A 35 3.10 -7.18 -8.01
N GLY A 36 4.30 -7.70 -7.90
CA GLY A 36 4.84 -8.54 -8.96
C GLY A 36 6.35 -8.65 -8.85
N ILE A 37 6.96 -9.02 -9.97
CA ILE A 37 8.41 -9.18 -10.06
C ILE A 37 8.94 -8.00 -10.88
N LYS A 38 10.00 -7.39 -10.37
CA LYS A 38 10.66 -6.27 -11.07
C LYS A 38 11.08 -6.72 -12.46
N ASP A 39 10.76 -5.87 -13.44
CA ASP A 39 11.01 -6.15 -14.85
C ASP A 39 10.19 -7.32 -15.41
N GLY A 40 9.18 -7.77 -14.64
CA GLY A 40 8.24 -8.80 -15.07
C GLY A 40 6.82 -8.25 -15.06
N ASN A 41 5.87 -9.16 -14.94
CA ASN A 41 4.45 -8.78 -14.92
C ASN A 41 4.04 -8.28 -13.53
N LEU A 42 3.39 -7.13 -13.50
CA LEU A 42 2.82 -6.58 -12.27
C LEU A 42 1.32 -6.84 -12.27
N VAL A 43 0.78 -7.15 -11.10
CA VAL A 43 -0.65 -7.37 -10.90
C VAL A 43 -1.20 -6.27 -10.01
N THR A 44 -2.22 -5.58 -10.50
CA THR A 44 -2.88 -4.52 -9.72
C THR A 44 -4.18 -5.10 -9.15
N SER A 45 -4.33 -4.98 -7.83
CA SER A 45 -5.57 -5.42 -7.18
C SER A 45 -6.71 -4.46 -7.49
N GLY A 46 -7.95 -4.90 -7.29
CA GLY A 46 -9.09 -3.99 -7.37
C GLY A 46 -9.06 -3.02 -6.19
N TRP A 47 -9.78 -1.90 -6.35
CA TRP A 47 -9.90 -0.94 -5.26
C TRP A 47 -10.73 -1.54 -4.13
N LYS A 48 -10.22 -1.40 -2.91
CA LYS A 48 -10.94 -1.78 -1.69
C LYS A 48 -11.38 -0.50 -1.02
N GLU A 49 -12.69 -0.23 -1.03
CA GLU A 49 -13.21 0.99 -0.44
C GLU A 49 -13.02 0.97 1.08
N THR A 50 -12.69 2.13 1.61
CA THR A 50 -12.51 2.32 3.05
C THR A 50 -13.73 3.05 3.60
N GLU A 51 -13.94 2.91 4.91
CA GLU A 51 -15.06 3.52 5.60
C GLU A 51 -14.59 4.36 6.78
N ALA A 52 -15.38 5.38 7.11
CA ALA A 52 -15.12 6.17 8.31
C ALA A 52 -15.19 5.28 9.53
N LYS A 53 -14.35 5.56 10.52
CA LYS A 53 -14.33 4.79 11.76
C LYS A 53 -14.47 5.70 12.97
N ASN A 54 -15.04 5.15 14.03
CA ASN A 54 -15.20 5.84 15.30
C ASN A 54 -16.01 7.13 15.19
N GLU A 55 -17.04 7.13 14.34
CA GLU A 55 -17.90 8.29 14.18
C GLU A 55 -18.48 8.74 15.52
N GLY A 56 -18.47 10.04 15.74
CA GLY A 56 -18.98 10.62 16.99
C GLY A 56 -18.01 10.54 18.16
N LYS A 57 -16.80 10.04 17.94
CA LYS A 57 -15.78 9.93 19.00
C LYS A 57 -14.61 10.87 18.70
N ALA A 58 -13.81 11.14 19.72
CA ALA A 58 -12.67 12.06 19.59
C ALA A 58 -11.63 11.59 18.55
N ASN A 59 -11.53 10.28 18.34
CA ASN A 59 -10.59 9.71 17.38
C ASN A 59 -11.27 9.28 16.08
N ALA A 60 -12.40 9.91 15.74
CA ALA A 60 -13.11 9.62 14.50
C ALA A 60 -12.27 9.97 13.28
N THR A 61 -12.40 9.16 12.23
CA THR A 61 -11.75 9.42 10.95
C THR A 61 -12.79 9.44 9.85
N THR A 62 -12.55 10.27 8.81
CA THR A 62 -13.36 10.21 7.60
C THR A 62 -12.91 9.01 6.77
N ALA A 63 -13.71 8.62 5.78
CA ALA A 63 -13.33 7.53 4.88
C ALA A 63 -12.02 7.85 4.15
N ARG A 64 -11.81 9.12 3.79
CA ARG A 64 -10.59 9.56 3.13
C ARG A 64 -9.38 9.43 4.06
N GLU A 65 -9.50 9.89 5.29
CA GLU A 65 -8.43 9.74 6.27
C GLU A 65 -8.14 8.27 6.55
N GLN A 66 -9.17 7.45 6.57
CA GLN A 66 -9.02 6.03 6.79
C GLN A 66 -8.27 5.36 5.64
N ALA A 67 -8.53 5.77 4.39
CA ALA A 67 -7.79 5.27 3.24
C ALA A 67 -6.29 5.56 3.39
N GLN A 68 -5.95 6.80 3.75
CA GLN A 68 -4.57 7.19 3.96
C GLN A 68 -3.93 6.39 5.10
N LYS A 69 -4.63 6.27 6.23
CA LYS A 69 -4.11 5.54 7.39
C LYS A 69 -3.89 4.06 7.09
N GLU A 70 -4.83 3.43 6.41
CA GLU A 70 -4.70 2.01 6.07
C GLU A 70 -3.56 1.78 5.08
N ALA A 71 -3.40 2.67 4.09
CA ALA A 71 -2.30 2.57 3.15
C ALA A 71 -0.95 2.69 3.87
N GLU A 72 -0.81 3.68 4.75
CA GLU A 72 0.42 3.87 5.50
C GLU A 72 0.70 2.72 6.45
N ALA A 73 -0.33 2.18 7.09
CA ALA A 73 -0.18 1.04 7.99
C ALA A 73 0.27 -0.22 7.25
N GLU A 74 -0.32 -0.49 6.09
CA GLU A 74 0.09 -1.63 5.27
C GLU A 74 1.52 -1.47 4.76
N TRP A 75 1.89 -0.25 4.38
CA TRP A 75 3.24 0.05 3.91
C TRP A 75 4.26 -0.23 5.02
N LYS A 76 3.97 0.24 6.25
CA LYS A 76 4.85 -0.01 7.39
C LYS A 76 4.98 -1.50 7.70
N LYS A 77 3.87 -2.24 7.62
CA LYS A 77 3.90 -3.68 7.83
C LYS A 77 4.81 -4.38 6.83
N LYS A 78 4.76 -3.98 5.57
CA LYS A 78 5.63 -4.56 4.56
C LYS A 78 7.10 -4.23 4.82
N GLU A 79 7.37 -3.00 5.24
CA GLU A 79 8.72 -2.59 5.57
C GLU A 79 9.29 -3.44 6.72
N GLU A 80 8.46 -3.76 7.70
CA GLU A 80 8.85 -4.63 8.82
C GLU A 80 9.10 -6.08 8.39
N LYS A 81 8.55 -6.50 7.25
CA LYS A 81 8.71 -7.84 6.71
C LYS A 81 9.83 -7.94 5.68
N GLU A 82 10.87 -7.16 5.87
CA GLU A 82 12.08 -7.19 5.03
C GLU A 82 11.86 -6.67 3.61
N TYR A 83 10.85 -5.83 3.40
CA TYR A 83 10.72 -5.06 2.18
C TYR A 83 11.40 -3.71 2.38
N PHE A 84 12.08 -3.21 1.37
CA PHE A 84 12.86 -1.97 1.46
C PHE A 84 12.56 -1.06 0.29
N GLU A 85 12.71 0.25 0.50
CA GLU A 85 12.55 1.23 -0.57
C GLU A 85 13.62 1.09 -1.65
N PHE A 86 14.75 0.49 -1.30
CA PHE A 86 15.86 0.29 -2.21
C PHE A 86 16.24 -1.17 -2.26
N VAL A 87 16.68 -1.61 -3.44
CA VAL A 87 17.19 -2.96 -3.60
C VAL A 87 18.65 -2.97 -3.15
N ASN A 88 18.91 -3.63 -2.03
CA ASN A 88 20.27 -3.85 -1.57
C ASN A 88 20.84 -5.06 -2.31
N GLN A 89 21.99 -4.84 -2.89
CA GLN A 89 22.69 -5.92 -3.60
C GLN A 89 23.69 -6.60 -2.70
#